data_ff8f70103909125254e05e2e93e3b771
#
_entry.id   ff8f70103909125254e05e2e93e3b771
#
_cell.length_a   1.000
_cell.length_b   1.000
_cell.length_c   1.000
_cell.angle_alpha   90.00
_cell.angle_beta   90.00
_cell.angle_gamma   90.00
#
_symmetry.space_group_name_H-M   'P 1'
#
loop_
_entity.id
_entity.type
_entity.pdbx_description
1 polymer ?
#
loop_
_entity_poly.entity_id
_entity_poly.type
_entity_poly.pdbx_seq_one_letter_code
_entity_poly.pdbx_strand_id
1 'polypeptide(L)'
;MSPNFTLLDQLYTQERLLNSGYTRTTMRRKLRTKELISVLQGVYIAASVWDSFTPSLQVLARHTALALRDSTCVFCLSSAAFLYGLPLLHVPQNLHVLAGYSVRGVASDGILEHTNNEAPAQVTVLRPNFRVTELSQTLLDCARTLPVLEGCALVDAALHRRMLAPEEILPRLQASQNSAATHIATHADARSSSLLESVARLQLVEMGLPAPVHRLDFEAYLLGTSDAHTSNRTSDYAGVYRMLRTRQASFVWLEQRVGLAMVASDAAIPHADAPTPEGWHMVQVRWEDFYPSSRVLREKLHPYFPQLG
;
A
#
# COMPACT_ATOMS: atom_id res chain seq x y z
N MET A 1 -13.07 -14.00 20.02
CA MET A 1 -11.89 -14.91 20.15
C MET A 1 -11.44 -15.27 18.75
N SER A 2 -10.43 -14.60 18.23
CA SER A 2 -9.81 -15.00 16.96
C SER A 2 -8.94 -16.24 17.24
N PRO A 3 -9.14 -17.35 16.55
CA PRO A 3 -8.19 -18.43 16.62
C PRO A 3 -6.86 -17.91 16.07
N ASN A 4 -5.80 -18.03 16.83
CA ASN A 4 -4.42 -17.90 16.36
C ASN A 4 -4.13 -19.04 15.37
N PHE A 5 -4.79 -18.98 14.22
CA PHE A 5 -4.51 -19.83 13.09
C PHE A 5 -3.20 -19.31 12.51
N THR A 6 -2.08 -19.87 12.92
CA THR A 6 -0.84 -19.55 12.25
C THR A 6 -0.90 -20.21 10.88
N LEU A 7 -0.74 -19.43 9.82
CA LEU A 7 -0.67 -19.91 8.43
C LEU A 7 0.35 -21.05 8.28
N LEU A 8 1.40 -21.05 9.13
CA LEU A 8 2.39 -22.09 9.25
C LEU A 8 1.80 -23.49 9.58
N ASP A 9 0.71 -23.54 10.34
CA ASP A 9 0.08 -24.82 10.73
C ASP A 9 -0.71 -25.43 9.57
N GLN A 10 -1.08 -24.64 8.57
CA GLN A 10 -1.84 -25.06 7.40
C GLN A 10 -0.96 -25.48 6.22
N LEU A 11 0.33 -25.13 6.26
CA LEU A 11 1.29 -25.46 5.21
C LEU A 11 2.09 -26.71 5.61
N TYR A 12 2.18 -27.64 4.69
CA TYR A 12 2.85 -28.91 4.89
C TYR A 12 4.00 -29.07 3.91
N THR A 13 5.23 -29.18 4.40
CA THR A 13 6.35 -29.63 3.56
C THR A 13 6.15 -31.09 3.17
N GLN A 14 6.78 -31.50 2.06
CA GLN A 14 6.75 -32.90 1.64
C GLN A 14 7.26 -33.83 2.75
N GLU A 15 8.29 -33.44 3.45
CA GLU A 15 8.85 -34.19 4.57
C GLU A 15 7.83 -34.36 5.71
N ARG A 16 7.16 -33.26 6.11
CA ARG A 16 6.13 -33.31 7.16
C ARG A 16 4.97 -34.24 6.78
N LEU A 17 4.54 -34.24 5.51
CA LEU A 17 3.50 -35.15 5.04
C LEU A 17 3.96 -36.61 5.07
N LEU A 18 5.18 -36.91 4.63
CA LEU A 18 5.73 -38.26 4.66
C LEU A 18 5.84 -38.76 6.10
N ASN A 19 6.31 -37.93 7.04
CA ASN A 19 6.40 -38.24 8.46
C ASN A 19 5.03 -38.44 9.12
N SER A 20 3.97 -37.86 8.56
CA SER A 20 2.56 -38.03 8.98
C SER A 20 1.88 -39.26 8.35
N GLY A 21 2.64 -40.14 7.69
CA GLY A 21 2.13 -41.40 7.12
C GLY A 21 1.62 -41.27 5.66
N TYR A 22 1.77 -40.12 5.00
CA TYR A 22 1.50 -40.04 3.57
C TYR A 22 2.58 -40.76 2.78
N THR A 23 2.16 -41.47 1.73
CA THR A 23 3.08 -42.00 0.71
C THR A 23 3.16 -41.04 -0.48
N ARG A 24 4.24 -41.11 -1.27
CA ARG A 24 4.33 -40.36 -2.53
C ARG A 24 3.15 -40.64 -3.47
N THR A 25 2.67 -41.88 -3.49
CA THR A 25 1.49 -42.30 -4.28
C THR A 25 0.22 -41.62 -3.78
N THR A 26 0.00 -41.59 -2.46
CA THR A 26 -1.14 -40.89 -1.84
C THR A 26 -1.10 -39.39 -2.13
N MET A 27 0.06 -38.76 -2.02
CA MET A 27 0.23 -37.34 -2.34
C MET A 27 -0.11 -37.05 -3.81
N ARG A 28 0.44 -37.84 -4.76
CA ARG A 28 0.13 -37.69 -6.21
C ARG A 28 -1.37 -37.86 -6.50
N ARG A 29 -2.02 -38.83 -5.84
CA ARG A 29 -3.46 -39.03 -5.98
C ARG A 29 -4.21 -37.78 -5.50
N LYS A 30 -3.91 -37.28 -4.30
CA LYS A 30 -4.59 -36.13 -3.71
C LYS A 30 -4.37 -34.83 -4.48
N LEU A 31 -3.20 -34.65 -5.09
CA LEU A 31 -2.93 -33.53 -6.02
C LEU A 31 -3.78 -33.65 -7.29
N ARG A 32 -3.90 -34.88 -7.85
CA ARG A 32 -4.73 -35.13 -9.03
C ARG A 32 -6.22 -34.94 -8.75
N THR A 33 -6.70 -35.36 -7.58
CA THR A 33 -8.12 -35.17 -7.16
C THR A 33 -8.41 -33.79 -6.62
N LYS A 34 -7.41 -32.88 -6.62
CA LYS A 34 -7.51 -31.53 -6.07
C LYS A 34 -7.96 -31.50 -4.60
N GLU A 35 -7.68 -32.54 -3.82
CA GLU A 35 -7.82 -32.50 -2.37
C GLU A 35 -6.64 -31.77 -1.70
N LEU A 36 -5.48 -31.79 -2.36
CA LEU A 36 -4.27 -31.07 -1.99
C LEU A 36 -3.87 -30.13 -3.10
N ILE A 37 -3.40 -28.96 -2.75
CA ILE A 37 -2.84 -27.94 -3.65
C ILE A 37 -1.34 -27.81 -3.37
N SER A 38 -0.54 -27.74 -4.44
CA SER A 38 0.87 -27.34 -4.34
C SER A 38 0.95 -25.83 -4.35
N VAL A 39 1.28 -25.22 -3.22
CA VAL A 39 1.46 -23.76 -3.09
C VAL A 39 2.76 -23.32 -3.75
N LEU A 40 3.82 -24.09 -3.51
CA LEU A 40 5.11 -24.07 -4.18
C LEU A 40 5.61 -25.52 -4.29
N GLN A 41 6.60 -25.75 -5.14
CA GLN A 41 7.21 -27.09 -5.23
C GLN A 41 7.69 -27.56 -3.87
N GLY A 42 7.14 -28.67 -3.41
CA GLY A 42 7.49 -29.30 -2.10
C GLY A 42 6.72 -28.77 -0.90
N VAL A 43 5.81 -27.79 -1.07
CA VAL A 43 4.94 -27.28 -0.02
C VAL A 43 3.48 -27.31 -0.46
N TYR A 44 2.63 -27.85 0.39
CA TYR A 44 1.25 -28.21 0.10
C TYR A 44 0.29 -27.64 1.13
N ILE A 45 -0.98 -27.50 0.73
CA ILE A 45 -2.10 -27.09 1.58
C ILE A 45 -3.34 -27.89 1.20
N ALA A 46 -4.27 -28.09 2.13
CA ALA A 46 -5.58 -28.67 1.80
C ALA A 46 -6.37 -27.70 0.90
N ALA A 47 -7.02 -28.21 -0.15
CA ALA A 47 -7.77 -27.40 -1.08
C ALA A 47 -8.89 -26.58 -0.39
N SER A 48 -9.61 -27.19 0.54
CA SER A 48 -10.67 -26.52 1.31
C SER A 48 -10.18 -25.31 2.11
N VAL A 49 -8.92 -25.35 2.58
CA VAL A 49 -8.28 -24.22 3.28
C VAL A 49 -7.86 -23.16 2.27
N TRP A 50 -7.22 -23.56 1.17
CA TRP A 50 -6.79 -22.63 0.13
C TRP A 50 -7.95 -21.83 -0.48
N ASP A 51 -9.07 -22.50 -0.76
CA ASP A 51 -10.26 -21.88 -1.36
C ASP A 51 -10.97 -20.91 -0.41
N SER A 52 -10.70 -21.01 0.91
CA SER A 52 -11.19 -20.07 1.90
C SER A 52 -10.32 -18.80 2.03
N PHE A 53 -9.14 -18.79 1.41
CA PHE A 53 -8.20 -17.68 1.51
C PHE A 53 -8.57 -16.55 0.56
N THR A 54 -8.49 -15.32 1.07
CA THR A 54 -8.49 -14.13 0.21
C THR A 54 -7.25 -14.11 -0.69
N PRO A 55 -7.25 -13.39 -1.82
CA PRO A 55 -6.07 -13.25 -2.67
C PRO A 55 -4.80 -12.83 -1.91
N SER A 56 -4.93 -11.87 -0.99
CA SER A 56 -3.79 -11.43 -0.14
C SER A 56 -3.29 -12.54 0.76
N LEU A 57 -4.18 -13.37 1.31
CA LEU A 57 -3.79 -14.48 2.17
C LEU A 57 -3.14 -15.62 1.36
N GLN A 58 -3.58 -15.85 0.11
CA GLN A 58 -2.93 -16.77 -0.81
C GLN A 58 -1.49 -16.32 -1.14
N VAL A 59 -1.28 -15.02 -1.35
CA VAL A 59 0.05 -14.47 -1.55
C VAL A 59 0.91 -14.62 -0.31
N LEU A 60 0.38 -14.34 0.88
CA LEU A 60 1.10 -14.56 2.13
C LEU A 60 1.45 -16.06 2.32
N ALA A 61 0.55 -16.96 1.93
CA ALA A 61 0.81 -18.41 1.96
C ALA A 61 1.98 -18.81 1.06
N ARG A 62 2.10 -18.20 -0.13
CA ARG A 62 3.23 -18.43 -1.04
C ARG A 62 4.56 -17.93 -0.44
N HIS A 63 4.57 -16.74 0.17
CA HIS A 63 5.75 -16.22 0.88
C HIS A 63 6.15 -17.15 2.04
N THR A 64 5.17 -17.59 2.83
CA THR A 64 5.37 -18.52 3.93
C THR A 64 5.90 -19.87 3.44
N ALA A 65 5.35 -20.40 2.34
CA ALA A 65 5.80 -21.63 1.73
C ALA A 65 7.27 -21.54 1.27
N LEU A 66 7.68 -20.40 0.71
CA LEU A 66 9.07 -20.18 0.31
C LEU A 66 10.00 -20.11 1.53
N ALA A 67 9.62 -19.39 2.57
CA ALA A 67 10.40 -19.29 3.81
C ALA A 67 10.53 -20.64 4.54
N LEU A 68 9.50 -21.51 4.46
CA LEU A 68 9.54 -22.88 4.96
C LEU A 68 10.48 -23.78 4.14
N ARG A 69 10.51 -23.57 2.83
CA ARG A 69 11.36 -24.36 1.92
C ARG A 69 12.82 -23.94 2.01
N ASP A 70 13.06 -22.66 2.16
CA ASP A 70 14.40 -22.07 2.26
C ASP A 70 14.42 -20.94 3.31
N SER A 71 14.90 -21.28 4.49
CA SER A 71 15.01 -20.34 5.61
C SER A 71 16.10 -19.26 5.41
N THR A 72 16.95 -19.39 4.38
CA THR A 72 17.99 -18.43 4.06
C THR A 72 17.53 -17.38 3.06
N CYS A 73 16.42 -17.63 2.36
CA CYS A 73 15.84 -16.73 1.36
C CYS A 73 15.55 -15.33 1.97
N VAL A 74 15.92 -14.29 1.24
CA VAL A 74 15.68 -12.89 1.64
C VAL A 74 14.73 -12.25 0.63
N PHE A 75 13.55 -11.89 1.09
CA PHE A 75 12.57 -11.18 0.26
C PHE A 75 12.98 -9.72 0.05
N CYS A 76 12.72 -9.19 -1.13
CA CYS A 76 13.03 -7.81 -1.53
C CYS A 76 11.87 -7.19 -2.32
N LEU A 77 11.99 -5.93 -2.70
CA LEU A 77 11.03 -5.21 -3.53
C LEU A 77 9.57 -5.34 -3.01
N SER A 78 8.61 -5.56 -3.92
CA SER A 78 7.19 -5.68 -3.58
C SER A 78 6.88 -6.84 -2.63
N SER A 79 7.69 -7.92 -2.63
CA SER A 79 7.55 -9.00 -1.65
C SER A 79 7.91 -8.54 -0.24
N ALA A 80 9.01 -7.80 -0.08
CA ALA A 80 9.37 -7.22 1.22
C ALA A 80 8.34 -6.16 1.65
N ALA A 81 7.94 -5.25 0.74
CA ALA A 81 6.91 -4.25 1.01
C ALA A 81 5.59 -4.89 1.48
N PHE A 82 5.15 -5.97 0.82
CA PHE A 82 3.98 -6.75 1.22
C PHE A 82 4.13 -7.33 2.63
N LEU A 83 5.29 -7.91 2.95
CA LEU A 83 5.56 -8.50 4.26
C LEU A 83 5.68 -7.45 5.38
N TYR A 84 6.12 -6.22 5.07
CA TYR A 84 6.04 -5.08 5.97
C TYR A 84 4.59 -4.58 6.17
N GLY A 85 3.62 -5.11 5.42
CA GLY A 85 2.21 -4.66 5.45
C GLY A 85 2.00 -3.30 4.80
N LEU A 86 2.89 -2.88 3.90
CA LEU A 86 2.72 -1.65 3.15
C LEU A 86 1.64 -1.82 2.06
N PRO A 87 0.88 -0.76 1.72
CA PRO A 87 -0.18 -0.83 0.74
C PRO A 87 0.39 -0.91 -0.67
N LEU A 88 0.09 -1.99 -1.38
CA LEU A 88 0.43 -2.16 -2.79
C LEU A 88 -0.82 -1.96 -3.65
N LEU A 89 -0.68 -1.32 -4.82
CA LEU A 89 -1.77 -1.18 -5.80
C LEU A 89 -2.23 -2.54 -6.30
N HIS A 90 -1.27 -3.43 -6.48
CA HIS A 90 -1.52 -4.79 -6.94
C HIS A 90 -0.90 -5.80 -5.97
N VAL A 91 -1.65 -6.83 -5.67
CA VAL A 91 -1.13 -7.96 -4.89
C VAL A 91 0.00 -8.62 -5.69
N PRO A 92 1.22 -8.83 -5.13
CA PRO A 92 2.34 -9.37 -5.85
C PRO A 92 2.04 -10.75 -6.44
N GLN A 93 2.16 -10.89 -7.76
CA GLN A 93 1.96 -12.18 -8.43
C GLN A 93 3.21 -13.05 -8.34
N ASN A 94 4.39 -12.44 -8.28
CA ASN A 94 5.68 -13.10 -8.15
C ASN A 94 6.28 -12.89 -6.75
N LEU A 95 7.14 -13.82 -6.34
CA LEU A 95 7.93 -13.70 -5.13
C LEU A 95 9.29 -13.11 -5.51
N HIS A 96 9.59 -11.92 -5.00
CA HIS A 96 10.85 -11.23 -5.25
C HIS A 96 11.84 -11.54 -4.14
N VAL A 97 13.02 -12.07 -4.50
CA VAL A 97 14.08 -12.46 -3.56
C VAL A 97 15.44 -11.96 -4.03
N LEU A 98 16.37 -11.77 -3.10
CA LEU A 98 17.74 -11.43 -3.44
C LEU A 98 18.49 -12.67 -3.96
N ALA A 99 19.21 -12.50 -5.06
CA ALA A 99 20.14 -13.51 -5.59
C ALA A 99 21.29 -13.77 -4.60
N GLY A 100 21.79 -15.03 -4.61
CA GLY A 100 22.86 -15.44 -3.71
C GLY A 100 22.36 -15.99 -2.36
N TYR A 101 21.07 -15.82 -2.03
CA TYR A 101 20.41 -16.59 -1.00
C TYR A 101 19.74 -17.75 -1.72
N SER A 102 20.35 -18.93 -1.62
CA SER A 102 20.14 -20.11 -2.46
C SER A 102 18.66 -20.51 -2.60
N VAL A 103 18.01 -20.12 -3.67
CA VAL A 103 16.69 -20.65 -4.04
C VAL A 103 16.87 -21.68 -5.15
N ARG A 104 16.99 -22.94 -4.79
CA ARG A 104 17.15 -24.02 -5.78
C ARG A 104 15.82 -24.34 -6.47
N GLY A 105 15.79 -24.40 -7.80
CA GLY A 105 14.65 -24.90 -8.58
C GLY A 105 13.57 -23.86 -8.92
N VAL A 106 13.92 -22.64 -9.22
CA VAL A 106 13.12 -21.42 -9.02
C VAL A 106 12.27 -20.98 -10.20
N ALA A 107 12.65 -21.25 -11.43
CA ALA A 107 12.01 -20.62 -12.61
C ALA A 107 10.51 -20.99 -12.82
N SER A 108 10.02 -22.08 -12.22
CA SER A 108 8.64 -22.55 -12.42
C SER A 108 7.62 -22.03 -11.41
N ASP A 109 8.08 -21.50 -10.26
CA ASP A 109 7.20 -21.17 -9.13
C ASP A 109 6.84 -19.67 -9.06
N GLY A 110 7.16 -18.86 -10.08
CA GLY A 110 6.95 -17.41 -10.06
C GLY A 110 7.83 -16.70 -9.05
N ILE A 111 9.07 -17.17 -8.87
CA ILE A 111 10.09 -16.55 -8.03
C ILE A 111 11.06 -15.79 -8.93
N LEU A 112 11.28 -14.51 -8.63
CA LEU A 112 12.17 -13.63 -9.35
C LEU A 112 13.36 -13.27 -8.46
N GLU A 113 14.57 -13.62 -8.93
CA GLU A 113 15.80 -13.27 -8.25
C GLU A 113 16.32 -11.91 -8.72
N HIS A 114 16.71 -11.08 -7.75
CA HIS A 114 17.25 -9.74 -7.97
C HIS A 114 18.67 -9.67 -7.45
N THR A 115 19.59 -9.18 -8.27
CA THR A 115 20.96 -8.89 -7.83
C THR A 115 21.01 -7.57 -7.08
N ASN A 116 21.62 -7.57 -5.90
CA ASN A 116 22.00 -6.33 -5.23
C ASN A 116 23.40 -5.93 -5.68
N ASN A 117 23.51 -4.87 -6.47
CA ASN A 117 24.80 -4.35 -6.96
C ASN A 117 25.44 -3.35 -5.98
N GLU A 118 24.73 -2.96 -4.96
CA GLU A 118 25.22 -2.10 -3.87
C GLU A 118 25.68 -3.01 -2.72
N ALA A 119 26.37 -2.48 -1.72
CA ALA A 119 26.94 -3.19 -0.57
C ALA A 119 26.04 -4.32 -0.01
N PRO A 120 26.57 -5.27 0.80
CA PRO A 120 25.78 -6.39 1.31
C PRO A 120 24.45 -5.90 1.87
N ALA A 121 23.34 -6.46 1.38
CA ALA A 121 22.00 -6.03 1.77
C ALA A 121 21.82 -6.20 3.29
N GLN A 122 21.42 -5.14 3.96
CA GLN A 122 20.98 -5.23 5.35
C GLN A 122 19.68 -6.00 5.39
N VAL A 123 19.60 -7.00 6.26
CA VAL A 123 18.47 -7.93 6.38
C VAL A 123 17.81 -7.77 7.74
N THR A 124 16.51 -7.59 7.70
CA THR A 124 15.65 -7.58 8.89
C THR A 124 14.86 -8.88 8.94
N VAL A 125 14.55 -9.37 10.13
CA VAL A 125 13.69 -10.54 10.34
C VAL A 125 12.33 -10.11 10.86
N LEU A 126 11.31 -10.29 10.05
CA LEU A 126 9.90 -10.09 10.44
C LEU A 126 9.31 -11.39 10.99
N ARG A 127 8.37 -11.27 11.93
CA ARG A 127 7.63 -12.44 12.43
C ARG A 127 6.67 -13.00 11.37
N PRO A 128 6.45 -14.32 11.28
CA PRO A 128 7.01 -15.35 12.16
C PRO A 128 8.45 -15.75 11.83
N ASN A 129 8.97 -15.53 10.60
CA ASN A 129 10.33 -15.94 10.21
C ASN A 129 10.71 -15.45 8.79
N PHE A 130 10.21 -14.30 8.39
CA PHE A 130 10.55 -13.72 7.07
C PHE A 130 11.83 -12.92 7.16
N ARG A 131 12.82 -13.29 6.38
CA ARG A 131 14.01 -12.47 6.15
C ARG A 131 13.70 -11.53 4.99
N VAL A 132 13.81 -10.24 5.22
CA VAL A 132 13.48 -9.19 4.23
C VAL A 132 14.64 -8.19 4.13
N THR A 133 14.76 -7.48 3.01
CA THR A 133 15.60 -6.29 2.95
C THR A 133 15.13 -5.27 3.98
N GLU A 134 16.07 -4.52 4.58
CA GLU A 134 15.74 -3.44 5.49
C GLU A 134 14.74 -2.47 4.87
N LEU A 135 13.87 -1.86 5.69
CA LEU A 135 12.73 -1.07 5.21
C LEU A 135 13.17 0.07 4.29
N SER A 136 14.20 0.82 4.66
CA SER A 136 14.69 1.94 3.85
C SER A 136 15.24 1.47 2.50
N GLN A 137 15.91 0.30 2.46
CA GLN A 137 16.35 -0.32 1.22
C GLN A 137 15.15 -0.82 0.39
N THR A 138 14.19 -1.48 1.03
CA THR A 138 12.95 -1.94 0.37
C THR A 138 12.23 -0.79 -0.32
N LEU A 139 12.07 0.36 0.37
CA LEU A 139 11.41 1.53 -0.19
C LEU A 139 12.19 2.15 -1.35
N LEU A 140 13.52 2.23 -1.23
CA LEU A 140 14.39 2.73 -2.29
C LEU A 140 14.29 1.86 -3.56
N ASP A 141 14.35 0.54 -3.39
CA ASP A 141 14.27 -0.41 -4.49
C ASP A 141 12.88 -0.38 -5.16
N CYS A 142 11.82 -0.29 -4.37
CA CYS A 142 10.45 -0.11 -4.87
C CYS A 142 10.29 1.22 -5.63
N ALA A 143 10.84 2.31 -5.11
CA ALA A 143 10.76 3.63 -5.75
C ALA A 143 11.48 3.68 -7.10
N ARG A 144 12.51 2.85 -7.28
CA ARG A 144 13.28 2.73 -8.55
C ARG A 144 12.62 1.84 -9.60
N THR A 145 11.76 0.92 -9.18
CA THR A 145 11.28 -0.19 -10.03
C THR A 145 9.77 -0.22 -10.25
N LEU A 146 9.00 0.25 -9.30
CA LEU A 146 7.55 0.31 -9.41
C LEU A 146 7.09 1.61 -10.09
N PRO A 147 5.84 1.64 -10.59
CA PRO A 147 5.23 2.91 -11.01
C PRO A 147 5.30 3.96 -9.92
N VAL A 148 5.53 5.22 -10.30
CA VAL A 148 5.71 6.34 -9.35
C VAL A 148 4.58 6.45 -8.33
N LEU A 149 3.33 6.29 -8.78
CA LEU A 149 2.14 6.32 -7.90
C LEU A 149 2.24 5.26 -6.80
N GLU A 150 2.64 4.06 -7.15
CA GLU A 150 2.78 2.95 -6.20
C GLU A 150 3.97 3.16 -5.25
N GLY A 151 5.11 3.53 -5.80
CA GLY A 151 6.31 3.84 -5.00
C GLY A 151 6.07 4.96 -4.00
N CYS A 152 5.38 6.04 -4.41
CA CYS A 152 5.03 7.14 -3.53
C CYS A 152 4.08 6.69 -2.40
N ALA A 153 3.07 5.90 -2.73
CA ALA A 153 2.12 5.41 -1.73
C ALA A 153 2.80 4.50 -0.69
N LEU A 154 3.82 3.73 -1.07
CA LEU A 154 4.61 2.93 -0.14
C LEU A 154 5.40 3.83 0.83
N VAL A 155 6.07 4.87 0.30
CA VAL A 155 6.84 5.82 1.11
C VAL A 155 5.91 6.60 2.05
N ASP A 156 4.80 7.15 1.55
CA ASP A 156 3.81 7.86 2.36
C ASP A 156 3.30 6.98 3.51
N ALA A 157 2.92 5.74 3.21
CA ALA A 157 2.40 4.82 4.22
C ALA A 157 3.44 4.47 5.29
N ALA A 158 4.71 4.30 4.91
CA ALA A 158 5.79 4.03 5.84
C ALA A 158 6.04 5.25 6.77
N LEU A 159 6.05 6.46 6.21
CA LEU A 159 6.17 7.71 6.96
C LEU A 159 4.95 7.97 7.87
N HIS A 160 3.74 7.80 7.34
CA HIS A 160 2.49 7.97 8.10
C HIS A 160 2.43 7.05 9.32
N ARG A 161 2.81 5.78 9.14
CA ARG A 161 2.85 4.77 10.21
C ARG A 161 4.07 4.91 11.12
N ARG A 162 4.93 5.91 10.87
CA ARG A 162 6.17 6.15 11.62
C ARG A 162 7.07 4.91 11.68
N MET A 163 7.12 4.16 10.60
CA MET A 163 7.99 2.98 10.49
C MET A 163 9.46 3.37 10.29
N LEU A 164 9.71 4.58 9.76
CA LEU A 164 11.01 5.24 9.67
C LEU A 164 10.80 6.76 9.66
N ALA A 165 11.86 7.51 9.95
CA ALA A 165 11.83 8.97 9.87
C ALA A 165 12.03 9.47 8.43
N PRO A 166 11.49 10.65 8.06
CA PRO A 166 11.72 11.25 6.74
C PRO A 166 13.22 11.38 6.40
N GLU A 167 14.04 11.70 7.39
CA GLU A 167 15.49 11.89 7.28
C GLU A 167 16.24 10.60 6.90
N GLU A 168 15.64 9.45 7.14
CA GLU A 168 16.23 8.15 6.82
C GLU A 168 15.99 7.75 5.36
N ILE A 169 14.90 8.19 4.73
CA ILE A 169 14.52 7.75 3.40
C ILE A 169 14.60 8.84 2.33
N LEU A 170 14.11 10.08 2.61
CA LEU A 170 14.03 11.12 1.60
C LEU A 170 15.39 11.50 0.99
N PRO A 171 16.48 11.68 1.78
CA PRO A 171 17.81 11.93 1.21
C PRO A 171 18.33 10.78 0.34
N ARG A 172 18.02 9.52 0.70
CA ARG A 172 18.43 8.34 -0.10
C ARG A 172 17.71 8.29 -1.44
N LEU A 173 16.41 8.58 -1.45
CA LEU A 173 15.62 8.68 -2.68
C LEU A 173 16.14 9.81 -3.57
N GLN A 174 16.43 10.98 -2.99
CA GLN A 174 16.96 12.13 -3.71
C GLN A 174 18.34 11.85 -4.32
N ALA A 175 19.22 11.16 -3.60
CA ALA A 175 20.57 10.82 -4.04
C ALA A 175 20.63 9.64 -5.02
N SER A 176 19.54 8.96 -5.29
CA SER A 176 19.50 7.66 -5.98
C SER A 176 19.82 7.72 -7.49
N GLN A 177 19.97 8.92 -8.09
CA GLN A 177 20.14 9.12 -9.53
C GLN A 177 19.04 8.48 -10.40
N ASN A 178 17.86 8.26 -9.82
CA ASN A 178 16.69 7.70 -10.48
C ASN A 178 15.56 8.74 -10.45
N SER A 179 15.05 9.12 -11.62
CA SER A 179 14.05 10.20 -11.75
C SER A 179 12.74 9.90 -11.00
N ALA A 180 12.29 8.64 -11.00
CA ALA A 180 11.09 8.24 -10.27
C ALA A 180 11.29 8.37 -8.76
N ALA A 181 12.42 7.88 -8.23
CA ALA A 181 12.73 7.99 -6.81
C ALA A 181 12.91 9.45 -6.37
N THR A 182 13.55 10.30 -7.18
CA THR A 182 13.68 11.73 -6.92
C THR A 182 12.32 12.42 -6.92
N HIS A 183 11.45 12.08 -7.86
CA HIS A 183 10.07 12.59 -7.91
C HIS A 183 9.29 12.19 -6.65
N ILE A 184 9.40 10.93 -6.22
CA ILE A 184 8.79 10.45 -4.98
C ILE A 184 9.33 11.22 -3.77
N ALA A 185 10.65 11.43 -3.67
CA ALA A 185 11.25 12.19 -2.57
C ALA A 185 10.70 13.62 -2.45
N THR A 186 10.41 14.25 -3.59
CA THR A 186 9.86 15.61 -3.64
C THR A 186 8.40 15.67 -3.20
N HIS A 187 7.64 14.60 -3.44
CA HIS A 187 6.20 14.59 -3.26
C HIS A 187 5.71 13.68 -2.13
N ALA A 188 6.60 12.99 -1.42
CA ALA A 188 6.21 12.14 -0.29
C ALA A 188 5.61 12.98 0.85
N ASP A 189 4.53 12.46 1.44
CA ASP A 189 3.76 13.17 2.46
C ASP A 189 3.24 12.22 3.55
N ALA A 190 3.79 12.34 4.76
CA ALA A 190 3.40 11.53 5.92
C ALA A 190 1.95 11.76 6.37
N ARG A 191 1.26 12.79 5.87
CA ARG A 191 -0.15 13.05 6.18
C ARG A 191 -1.10 12.17 5.39
N SER A 192 -0.67 11.62 4.25
CA SER A 192 -1.47 10.69 3.45
C SER A 192 -1.72 9.41 4.24
N SER A 193 -2.95 9.23 4.72
CA SER A 193 -3.34 8.12 5.59
C SER A 193 -3.73 6.85 4.84
N SER A 194 -3.91 6.94 3.54
CA SER A 194 -4.35 5.84 2.67
C SER A 194 -3.67 5.87 1.31
N LEU A 195 -3.64 4.69 0.67
CA LEU A 195 -3.19 4.53 -0.72
C LEU A 195 -3.91 5.51 -1.67
N LEU A 196 -5.22 5.65 -1.50
CA LEU A 196 -6.05 6.50 -2.35
C LEU A 196 -5.69 7.98 -2.19
N GLU A 197 -5.39 8.43 -0.97
CA GLU A 197 -4.93 9.81 -0.73
C GLU A 197 -3.59 10.09 -1.39
N SER A 198 -2.64 9.17 -1.29
CA SER A 198 -1.33 9.31 -1.96
C SER A 198 -1.45 9.40 -3.47
N VAL A 199 -2.25 8.50 -4.07
CA VAL A 199 -2.49 8.49 -5.52
C VAL A 199 -3.21 9.77 -5.97
N ALA A 200 -4.27 10.16 -5.26
CA ALA A 200 -5.01 11.38 -5.55
C ALA A 200 -4.12 12.61 -5.51
N ARG A 201 -3.34 12.76 -4.44
CA ARG A 201 -2.45 13.91 -4.25
C ARG A 201 -1.43 14.04 -5.38
N LEU A 202 -0.80 12.94 -5.79
CA LEU A 202 0.13 12.96 -6.92
C LEU A 202 -0.57 13.35 -8.23
N GLN A 203 -1.73 12.81 -8.51
CA GLN A 203 -2.45 13.14 -9.72
C GLN A 203 -2.91 14.60 -9.73
N LEU A 204 -3.31 15.16 -8.59
CA LEU A 204 -3.63 16.59 -8.48
C LEU A 204 -2.41 17.48 -8.82
N VAL A 205 -1.22 17.08 -8.34
CA VAL A 205 0.04 17.76 -8.70
C VAL A 205 0.33 17.65 -10.20
N GLU A 206 0.20 16.46 -10.77
CA GLU A 206 0.43 16.21 -12.21
C GLU A 206 -0.56 16.99 -13.11
N MET A 207 -1.77 17.26 -12.63
CA MET A 207 -2.75 18.11 -13.31
C MET A 207 -2.40 19.60 -13.25
N GLY A 208 -1.40 20.00 -12.47
CA GLY A 208 -1.03 21.39 -12.27
C GLY A 208 -2.05 22.19 -11.46
N LEU A 209 -2.86 21.52 -10.64
CA LEU A 209 -3.79 22.19 -9.75
C LEU A 209 -3.05 22.91 -8.60
N PRO A 210 -3.63 24.00 -8.07
CA PRO A 210 -3.12 24.59 -6.84
C PRO A 210 -3.00 23.52 -5.74
N ALA A 211 -1.94 23.59 -4.95
CA ALA A 211 -1.74 22.65 -3.87
C ALA A 211 -2.92 22.73 -2.88
N PRO A 212 -3.65 21.63 -2.65
CA PRO A 212 -4.73 21.63 -1.68
C PRO A 212 -4.17 21.68 -0.25
N VAL A 213 -4.94 22.24 0.66
CA VAL A 213 -4.67 22.11 2.09
C VAL A 213 -5.12 20.72 2.53
N HIS A 214 -4.24 19.97 3.17
CA HIS A 214 -4.66 18.70 3.78
C HIS A 214 -5.61 18.98 4.95
N ARG A 215 -6.67 18.17 5.10
CA ARG A 215 -7.67 18.37 6.15
C ARG A 215 -7.06 18.52 7.55
N LEU A 216 -6.03 17.75 7.87
CA LEU A 216 -5.34 17.83 9.17
C LEU A 216 -4.69 19.19 9.41
N ASP A 217 -4.13 19.81 8.39
CA ASP A 217 -3.56 21.17 8.52
C ASP A 217 -4.64 22.23 8.69
N PHE A 218 -5.76 22.06 7.99
CA PHE A 218 -6.92 22.94 8.17
C PHE A 218 -7.51 22.81 9.59
N GLU A 219 -7.61 21.60 10.14
CA GLU A 219 -8.00 21.36 11.51
C GLU A 219 -7.02 22.01 12.51
N ALA A 220 -5.71 21.81 12.29
CA ALA A 220 -4.67 22.40 13.13
C ALA A 220 -4.70 23.94 13.06
N TYR A 221 -4.92 24.50 11.87
CA TYR A 221 -5.09 25.95 11.69
C TYR A 221 -6.28 26.49 12.49
N LEU A 222 -7.43 25.80 12.45
CA LEU A 222 -8.62 26.23 13.21
C LEU A 222 -8.46 26.08 14.73
N LEU A 223 -7.76 25.03 15.18
CA LEU A 223 -7.55 24.73 16.60
C LEU A 223 -6.38 25.52 17.19
N GLY A 224 -5.37 25.87 16.39
CA GLY A 224 -4.18 26.60 16.83
C GLY A 224 -4.38 28.11 16.99
N THR A 225 -5.51 28.64 16.53
CA THR A 225 -5.81 30.08 16.57
C THR A 225 -6.51 30.50 17.88
N SER A 226 -5.88 30.21 19.02
CA SER A 226 -6.40 30.66 20.33
C SER A 226 -6.14 32.15 20.67
N ASP A 227 -5.55 32.92 19.74
CA ASP A 227 -5.34 34.36 19.92
C ASP A 227 -6.64 35.14 19.63
N ALA A 228 -6.94 36.09 20.54
CA ALA A 228 -8.20 36.83 20.62
C ALA A 228 -8.62 37.61 19.34
N HIS A 229 -7.74 37.76 18.36
CA HIS A 229 -8.07 38.40 17.07
C HIS A 229 -8.60 37.43 16.01
N THR A 230 -8.65 36.11 16.27
CA THR A 230 -9.05 35.07 15.31
C THR A 230 -10.44 34.51 15.60
N SER A 231 -11.14 34.96 16.66
CA SER A 231 -12.47 34.47 17.05
C SER A 231 -13.53 34.63 15.94
N ASN A 232 -13.42 35.65 15.10
CA ASN A 232 -14.35 35.82 13.95
C ASN A 232 -14.12 34.80 12.84
N ARG A 233 -12.87 34.40 12.58
CA ARG A 233 -12.55 33.41 11.52
C ARG A 233 -13.02 32.00 11.90
N THR A 234 -12.93 31.62 13.17
CA THR A 234 -13.43 30.33 13.65
C THR A 234 -14.93 30.19 13.51
N SER A 235 -15.69 31.29 13.71
CA SER A 235 -17.13 31.33 13.47
C SER A 235 -17.48 31.08 12.01
N ASP A 236 -16.78 31.74 11.09
CA ASP A 236 -17.03 31.67 9.64
C ASP A 236 -16.74 30.30 9.05
N TYR A 237 -15.75 29.58 9.59
CA TYR A 237 -15.35 28.26 9.12
C TYR A 237 -15.93 27.09 9.93
N ALA A 238 -16.67 27.31 11.00
CA ALA A 238 -17.23 26.23 11.82
C ALA A 238 -18.18 25.31 11.02
N GLY A 239 -18.99 25.88 10.13
CA GLY A 239 -19.84 25.15 9.20
C GLY A 239 -19.04 24.33 8.19
N VAL A 240 -18.01 24.94 7.62
CA VAL A 240 -17.07 24.31 6.67
C VAL A 240 -16.33 23.15 7.33
N TYR A 241 -15.77 23.36 8.50
CA TYR A 241 -15.09 22.33 9.28
C TYR A 241 -16.00 21.13 9.55
N ARG A 242 -17.23 21.41 9.99
CA ARG A 242 -18.23 20.35 10.24
C ARG A 242 -18.50 19.56 8.96
N MET A 243 -18.71 20.24 7.83
CA MET A 243 -18.93 19.60 6.54
C MET A 243 -17.74 18.72 6.13
N LEU A 244 -16.51 19.27 6.19
CA LEU A 244 -15.31 18.55 5.80
C LEU A 244 -15.10 17.30 6.66
N ARG A 245 -15.29 17.40 7.98
CA ARG A 245 -15.19 16.29 8.91
C ARG A 245 -16.28 15.25 8.69
N THR A 246 -17.53 15.67 8.56
CA THR A 246 -18.68 14.76 8.39
C THR A 246 -18.60 13.99 7.07
N ARG A 247 -18.11 14.65 6.01
CA ARG A 247 -17.94 14.04 4.67
C ARG A 247 -16.55 13.46 4.43
N GLN A 248 -15.72 13.40 5.47
CA GLN A 248 -14.37 12.81 5.41
C GLN A 248 -13.52 13.39 4.27
N ALA A 249 -13.54 14.71 4.07
CA ALA A 249 -12.68 15.35 3.10
C ALA A 249 -11.20 15.07 3.43
N SER A 250 -10.42 14.76 2.42
CA SER A 250 -8.96 14.60 2.55
C SER A 250 -8.22 15.88 2.16
N PHE A 251 -8.72 16.59 1.17
CA PHE A 251 -8.12 17.79 0.60
C PHE A 251 -9.12 18.93 0.50
N VAL A 252 -8.63 20.16 0.62
CA VAL A 252 -9.45 21.38 0.60
C VAL A 252 -8.74 22.48 -0.18
N TRP A 253 -9.47 23.15 -1.06
CA TRP A 253 -9.08 24.41 -1.71
C TRP A 253 -9.94 25.53 -1.16
N LEU A 254 -9.34 26.38 -0.34
CA LEU A 254 -10.05 27.44 0.37
C LEU A 254 -10.56 28.54 -0.59
N GLU A 255 -9.72 28.93 -1.56
CA GLU A 255 -10.07 29.96 -2.52
C GLU A 255 -11.19 29.52 -3.46
N GLN A 256 -11.15 28.28 -3.91
CA GLN A 256 -12.16 27.65 -4.78
C GLN A 256 -13.39 27.19 -4.00
N ARG A 257 -13.29 27.14 -2.67
CA ARG A 257 -14.32 26.61 -1.75
C ARG A 257 -14.73 25.18 -2.10
N VAL A 258 -13.74 24.34 -2.39
CA VAL A 258 -13.92 22.92 -2.77
C VAL A 258 -13.26 22.01 -1.74
N GLY A 259 -14.01 21.03 -1.28
CA GLY A 259 -13.48 19.88 -0.54
C GLY A 259 -13.48 18.63 -1.42
N LEU A 260 -12.46 17.81 -1.30
CA LEU A 260 -12.34 16.52 -1.98
C LEU A 260 -12.38 15.39 -0.97
N ALA A 261 -13.36 14.51 -1.07
CA ALA A 261 -13.54 13.35 -0.20
C ALA A 261 -13.28 12.05 -0.95
N MET A 262 -12.48 11.17 -0.34
CA MET A 262 -12.20 9.83 -0.84
C MET A 262 -13.26 8.86 -0.31
N VAL A 263 -13.92 8.13 -1.21
CA VAL A 263 -14.97 7.16 -0.86
C VAL A 263 -14.55 5.78 -1.34
N ALA A 264 -14.66 4.77 -0.47
CA ALA A 264 -14.44 3.38 -0.89
C ALA A 264 -15.48 2.99 -1.97
N SER A 265 -15.07 2.16 -2.94
CA SER A 265 -15.87 1.84 -4.13
C SER A 265 -17.29 1.35 -3.82
N ASP A 266 -17.45 0.58 -2.74
CA ASP A 266 -18.73 0.00 -2.34
C ASP A 266 -19.42 0.74 -1.16
N ALA A 267 -18.78 1.79 -0.64
CA ALA A 267 -19.33 2.52 0.49
C ALA A 267 -20.44 3.47 0.05
N ALA A 268 -21.52 3.52 0.86
CA ALA A 268 -22.46 4.63 0.78
C ALA A 268 -21.73 5.94 1.09
N ILE A 269 -22.12 6.99 0.38
CA ILE A 269 -21.54 8.32 0.60
C ILE A 269 -21.92 8.78 2.03
N PRO A 270 -20.95 8.95 2.94
CA PRO A 270 -21.29 9.39 4.29
C PRO A 270 -21.99 10.74 4.24
N HIS A 271 -23.19 10.80 4.81
CA HIS A 271 -23.95 12.04 4.96
C HIS A 271 -24.09 12.87 3.67
N ALA A 272 -24.47 12.22 2.55
CA ALA A 272 -24.69 12.88 1.26
C ALA A 272 -25.65 14.10 1.40
N ASP A 273 -26.64 14.00 2.30
CA ASP A 273 -27.66 15.01 2.57
C ASP A 273 -27.23 16.07 3.61
N ALA A 274 -26.00 15.99 4.15
CA ALA A 274 -25.57 16.98 5.14
C ALA A 274 -25.51 18.38 4.49
N PRO A 275 -25.95 19.44 5.19
CA PRO A 275 -25.98 20.78 4.62
C PRO A 275 -24.56 21.23 4.27
N THR A 276 -24.43 21.78 3.07
CA THR A 276 -23.18 22.37 2.59
C THR A 276 -23.27 23.88 2.83
N PRO A 277 -22.28 24.50 3.48
CA PRO A 277 -22.23 25.95 3.62
C PRO A 277 -22.32 26.66 2.27
N GLU A 278 -22.90 27.85 2.25
CA GLU A 278 -23.11 28.61 1.02
C GLU A 278 -21.81 28.83 0.25
N GLY A 279 -21.82 28.54 -1.03
CA GLY A 279 -20.70 28.69 -1.94
C GLY A 279 -19.62 27.62 -1.78
N TRP A 280 -19.81 26.59 -0.93
CA TRP A 280 -18.91 25.45 -0.82
C TRP A 280 -19.40 24.25 -1.64
N HIS A 281 -18.44 23.47 -2.13
CA HIS A 281 -18.72 22.27 -2.89
C HIS A 281 -17.93 21.07 -2.35
N MET A 282 -18.54 19.91 -2.35
CA MET A 282 -17.86 18.65 -2.02
C MET A 282 -17.81 17.77 -3.26
N VAL A 283 -16.63 17.52 -3.73
CA VAL A 283 -16.35 16.54 -4.79
C VAL A 283 -16.02 15.21 -4.15
N GLN A 284 -16.74 14.18 -4.55
CA GLN A 284 -16.49 12.84 -4.07
C GLN A 284 -15.86 12.01 -5.16
N VAL A 285 -14.81 11.31 -4.78
CA VAL A 285 -14.01 10.51 -5.69
C VAL A 285 -13.79 9.11 -5.16
N ARG A 286 -13.79 8.17 -6.07
CA ARG A 286 -13.57 6.74 -5.83
C ARG A 286 -12.30 6.29 -6.52
N TRP A 287 -11.88 5.07 -6.25
CA TRP A 287 -10.71 4.49 -6.91
C TRP A 287 -10.79 4.54 -8.44
N GLU A 288 -11.95 4.25 -9.01
CA GLU A 288 -12.20 4.21 -10.45
C GLU A 288 -12.06 5.59 -11.12
N ASP A 289 -12.16 6.67 -10.35
CA ASP A 289 -11.98 8.05 -10.84
C ASP A 289 -10.50 8.39 -11.07
N PHE A 290 -9.59 7.64 -10.46
CA PHE A 290 -8.14 7.85 -10.51
C PHE A 290 -7.40 6.82 -11.36
N TYR A 291 -7.87 5.58 -11.36
CA TYR A 291 -7.14 4.46 -11.95
C TYR A 291 -8.04 3.65 -12.90
N PRO A 292 -7.53 3.27 -14.08
CA PRO A 292 -6.16 3.45 -14.58
C PRO A 292 -5.86 4.85 -15.15
N SER A 293 -6.79 5.77 -15.13
CA SER A 293 -6.65 7.11 -15.72
C SER A 293 -7.34 8.16 -14.86
N SER A 294 -6.73 9.33 -14.74
CA SER A 294 -7.29 10.47 -14.02
C SER A 294 -8.33 11.27 -14.81
N ARG A 295 -8.85 10.76 -15.92
CA ARG A 295 -9.80 11.47 -16.79
C ARG A 295 -11.08 11.85 -16.03
N VAL A 296 -11.68 10.89 -15.30
CA VAL A 296 -12.93 11.14 -14.56
C VAL A 296 -12.69 12.12 -13.42
N LEU A 297 -11.55 12.04 -12.73
CA LEU A 297 -11.17 13.03 -11.73
C LEU A 297 -11.09 14.44 -12.35
N ARG A 298 -10.46 14.58 -13.50
CA ARG A 298 -10.36 15.84 -14.25
C ARG A 298 -11.75 16.40 -14.59
N GLU A 299 -12.64 15.56 -15.11
CA GLU A 299 -14.01 15.94 -15.45
C GLU A 299 -14.80 16.40 -14.21
N LYS A 300 -14.62 15.74 -13.07
CA LYS A 300 -15.28 16.13 -11.80
C LYS A 300 -14.76 17.46 -11.23
N LEU A 301 -13.48 17.77 -11.42
CA LEU A 301 -12.84 18.99 -10.91
C LEU A 301 -12.93 20.17 -11.86
N HIS A 302 -13.13 19.94 -13.16
CA HIS A 302 -13.19 20.99 -14.18
C HIS A 302 -14.15 22.16 -13.85
N PRO A 303 -15.37 21.95 -13.27
CA PRO A 303 -16.25 23.05 -12.91
C PRO A 303 -15.66 24.06 -11.92
N TYR A 304 -14.69 23.64 -11.13
CA TYR A 304 -14.04 24.43 -10.08
C TYR A 304 -12.65 24.91 -10.46
N PHE A 305 -12.07 24.31 -11.49
CA PHE A 305 -10.72 24.57 -11.98
C PHE A 305 -10.74 24.65 -13.52
N PRO A 306 -11.17 25.79 -14.09
CA PRO A 306 -11.30 25.94 -15.55
C PRO A 306 -10.00 25.70 -16.32
N GLN A 307 -8.85 25.86 -15.70
CA GLN A 307 -7.53 25.57 -16.29
C GLN A 307 -7.30 24.08 -16.61
N LEU A 308 -8.20 23.19 -16.22
CA LEU A 308 -8.13 21.75 -16.54
C LEU A 308 -8.65 21.42 -17.95
N GLY A 309 -9.13 22.39 -18.68
CA GLY A 309 -9.69 22.24 -20.02
C GLY A 309 -8.67 21.93 -21.12
#